data_09b451c0a28f11508fca794d00a55bc5
#
_entry.id   09b451c0a28f11508fca794d00a55bc5
#
_cell.length_a   1.000
_cell.length_b   1.000
_cell.length_c   1.000
_cell.angle_alpha   90.00
_cell.angle_beta   90.00
_cell.angle_gamma   90.00
#
_symmetry.space_group_name_H-M   'P 1'
#
loop_
_entity.id
_entity.type
_entity.pdbx_description
1 polymer ?
#
loop_
_entity_poly.entity_id
_entity_poly.type
_entity_poly.pdbx_seq_one_letter_code
_entity_poly.pdbx_strand_id
1 'polypeptide(L)'
;MKIIDVVAAILEQNGRILLAQRDAGSDQAGLWEFPGGKVEAGESQPEALKRELDEELGICARIDDYVSSNQWQQGERIIRLHAWRVADFTGELQQRCHSALVWVTPQQAQKYALAPADVPLLADYIAAQGDAR
;
A
#
# COMPACT_ATOMS: atom_id res chain seq x y z
N MET A 1 17.07 3.74 18.85
CA MET A 1 16.67 3.22 17.53
C MET A 1 15.50 4.02 17.03
N LYS A 2 15.56 4.47 15.77
CA LYS A 2 14.52 5.33 15.20
C LYS A 2 13.41 4.48 14.57
N ILE A 3 12.16 4.82 14.85
CA ILE A 3 11.01 4.16 14.24
C ILE A 3 10.47 5.05 13.12
N ILE A 4 10.28 4.45 11.94
CA ILE A 4 9.72 5.14 10.79
C ILE A 4 8.39 4.47 10.44
N ASP A 5 7.30 5.25 10.50
CA ASP A 5 5.99 4.77 10.12
C ASP A 5 5.74 5.06 8.63
N VAL A 6 5.32 4.03 7.93
CA VAL A 6 4.99 4.08 6.51
C VAL A 6 3.57 3.55 6.35
N VAL A 7 2.79 4.16 5.47
CA VAL A 7 1.42 3.74 5.21
C VAL A 7 1.29 3.23 3.78
N ALA A 8 0.43 2.23 3.61
CA ALA A 8 0.16 1.62 2.31
C ALA A 8 -1.34 1.45 2.14
N ALA A 9 -1.80 1.60 0.89
CA ALA A 9 -3.21 1.52 0.56
C ALA A 9 -3.54 0.23 -0.16
N ILE A 10 -4.54 -0.48 0.33
CA ILE A 10 -5.17 -1.55 -0.41
C ILE A 10 -6.41 -0.93 -1.05
N LEU A 11 -6.25 -0.43 -2.28
CA LEU A 11 -7.34 0.18 -3.05
C LEU A 11 -8.20 -0.92 -3.62
N GLU A 12 -9.51 -0.80 -3.39
CA GLU A 12 -10.49 -1.77 -3.88
C GLU A 12 -11.35 -1.16 -4.96
N GLN A 13 -11.60 -1.93 -6.01
CA GLN A 13 -12.55 -1.57 -7.07
C GLN A 13 -13.04 -2.83 -7.76
N ASN A 14 -14.35 -3.05 -7.75
CA ASN A 14 -14.99 -4.17 -8.46
C ASN A 14 -14.40 -5.54 -8.08
N GLY A 15 -14.13 -5.77 -6.79
CA GLY A 15 -13.57 -7.04 -6.32
C GLY A 15 -12.09 -7.23 -6.58
N ARG A 16 -11.40 -6.19 -7.03
CA ARG A 16 -9.98 -6.21 -7.30
C ARG A 16 -9.24 -5.21 -6.44
N ILE A 17 -7.95 -5.42 -6.31
CA ILE A 17 -7.06 -4.52 -5.57
C ILE A 17 -5.95 -4.04 -6.49
N LEU A 18 -5.43 -2.84 -6.21
CA LEU A 18 -4.39 -2.24 -7.02
C LEU A 18 -3.01 -2.62 -6.52
N LEU A 19 -2.17 -3.13 -7.43
CA LEU A 19 -0.75 -3.31 -7.18
C LEU A 19 0.03 -2.33 -8.04
N ALA A 20 1.12 -1.80 -7.50
CA ALA A 20 1.99 -0.87 -8.18
C ALA A 20 3.39 -1.47 -8.28
N GLN A 21 4.00 -1.43 -9.44
CA GLN A 21 5.33 -1.97 -9.65
C GLN A 21 6.38 -0.89 -9.37
N ARG A 22 7.34 -1.21 -8.51
CA ARG A 22 8.40 -0.27 -8.15
C ARG A 22 9.27 0.04 -9.37
N ASP A 23 9.57 1.32 -9.52
CA ASP A 23 10.31 1.85 -10.65
C ASP A 23 11.73 1.27 -10.72
N ALA A 24 12.28 1.19 -11.94
CA ALA A 24 13.60 0.63 -12.20
C ALA A 24 14.74 1.33 -11.46
N GLY A 25 14.57 2.62 -11.16
CA GLY A 25 15.56 3.40 -10.42
C GLY A 25 15.41 3.34 -8.91
N SER A 26 14.43 2.61 -8.41
CA SER A 26 14.16 2.53 -6.97
C SER A 26 14.80 1.31 -6.32
N ASP A 27 14.81 1.32 -5.00
CA ASP A 27 15.15 0.16 -4.19
C ASP A 27 14.09 -0.93 -4.43
N GLN A 28 14.51 -2.19 -4.55
CA GLN A 28 13.63 -3.32 -4.86
C GLN A 28 12.88 -3.16 -6.21
N ALA A 29 13.56 -2.61 -7.21
CA ALA A 29 13.01 -2.37 -8.54
C ALA A 29 12.36 -3.63 -9.11
N GLY A 30 11.21 -3.46 -9.75
CA GLY A 30 10.47 -4.56 -10.40
C GLY A 30 9.55 -5.34 -9.48
N LEU A 31 9.68 -5.21 -8.16
CA LEU A 31 8.74 -5.82 -7.22
C LEU A 31 7.46 -5.01 -7.16
N TRP A 32 6.37 -5.68 -6.80
CA TRP A 32 5.06 -5.04 -6.69
C TRP A 32 4.76 -4.70 -5.24
N GLU A 33 4.00 -3.63 -5.03
CA GLU A 33 3.69 -3.13 -3.70
C GLU A 33 2.30 -2.51 -3.67
N PHE A 34 1.80 -2.28 -2.44
CA PHE A 34 0.66 -1.41 -2.24
C PHE A 34 1.20 0.03 -2.21
N PRO A 35 0.58 0.97 -2.96
CA PRO A 35 1.08 2.35 -2.99
C PRO A 35 0.96 3.04 -1.64
N GLY A 36 1.85 3.97 -1.36
CA GLY A 36 1.86 4.72 -0.11
C GLY A 36 3.20 5.39 0.12
N GLY A 37 3.49 5.71 1.37
CA GLY A 37 4.73 6.38 1.71
C GLY A 37 4.85 6.71 3.19
N LYS A 38 5.83 7.52 3.53
CA LYS A 38 6.14 7.85 4.92
C LYS A 38 5.12 8.80 5.54
N VAL A 39 4.83 8.56 6.81
CA VAL A 39 4.04 9.50 7.63
C VAL A 39 4.97 10.63 8.04
N GLU A 40 4.58 11.86 7.76
CA GLU A 40 5.34 13.05 8.12
C GLU A 40 4.94 13.55 9.51
N ALA A 41 5.79 14.38 10.11
CA ALA A 41 5.53 14.96 11.43
C ALA A 41 4.19 15.71 11.41
N GLY A 42 3.37 15.46 12.41
CA GLY A 42 2.07 16.12 12.56
C GLY A 42 0.93 15.51 11.76
N GLU A 43 1.20 14.49 10.94
CA GLU A 43 0.17 13.80 10.18
C GLU A 43 -0.32 12.56 10.92
N SER A 44 -1.63 12.28 10.80
CA SER A 44 -2.15 10.96 11.14
C SER A 44 -1.83 10.00 9.98
N GLN A 45 -1.98 8.71 10.22
CA GLN A 45 -1.79 7.72 9.14
C GLN A 45 -2.76 7.94 7.98
N PRO A 46 -4.07 8.13 8.21
CA PRO A 46 -5.00 8.42 7.10
C PRO A 46 -4.64 9.69 6.33
N GLU A 47 -4.22 10.75 7.03
CA GLU A 47 -3.81 11.99 6.36
C GLU A 47 -2.59 11.78 5.48
N ALA A 48 -1.59 11.05 5.97
CA ALA A 48 -0.38 10.73 5.21
C ALA A 48 -0.73 9.91 3.97
N LEU A 49 -1.59 8.90 4.13
CA LEU A 49 -1.96 8.04 3.02
C LEU A 49 -2.75 8.80 1.95
N LYS A 50 -3.67 9.65 2.38
CA LYS A 50 -4.43 10.50 1.45
C LYS A 50 -3.51 11.39 0.64
N ARG A 51 -2.52 12.01 1.28
CA ARG A 51 -1.52 12.86 0.63
C ARG A 51 -0.67 12.05 -0.36
N GLU A 52 -0.18 10.88 0.06
CA GLU A 52 0.66 10.03 -0.79
C GLU A 52 -0.10 9.57 -2.04
N LEU A 53 -1.36 9.19 -1.89
CA LEU A 53 -2.16 8.73 -3.03
C LEU A 53 -2.45 9.87 -4.00
N ASP A 54 -2.62 11.10 -3.50
CA ASP A 54 -2.75 12.27 -4.37
C ASP A 54 -1.44 12.51 -5.14
N GLU A 55 -0.31 12.48 -4.45
CA GLU A 55 1.00 12.72 -5.06
C GLU A 55 1.38 11.65 -6.09
N GLU A 56 1.17 10.38 -5.76
CA GLU A 56 1.63 9.26 -6.59
C GLU A 56 0.65 8.88 -7.69
N LEU A 57 -0.65 8.95 -7.42
CA LEU A 57 -1.69 8.44 -8.31
C LEU A 57 -2.68 9.50 -8.79
N GLY A 58 -2.61 10.72 -8.27
CA GLY A 58 -3.50 11.79 -8.68
C GLY A 58 -4.95 11.60 -8.27
N ILE A 59 -5.22 10.84 -7.22
CA ILE A 59 -6.57 10.55 -6.76
C ILE A 59 -6.84 11.16 -5.39
N CYS A 60 -8.12 11.40 -5.12
CA CYS A 60 -8.60 11.81 -3.80
C CYS A 60 -9.25 10.59 -3.15
N ALA A 61 -8.57 10.00 -2.19
CA ALA A 61 -8.98 8.74 -1.58
C ALA A 61 -9.73 8.96 -0.27
N ARG A 62 -10.71 8.11 -0.01
CA ARG A 62 -11.35 8.01 1.30
C ARG A 62 -10.74 6.81 2.02
N ILE A 63 -10.04 7.07 3.12
CA ILE A 63 -9.36 6.04 3.87
C ILE A 63 -10.38 5.38 4.82
N ASP A 64 -10.53 4.07 4.71
CA ASP A 64 -11.53 3.32 5.49
C ASP A 64 -10.91 2.63 6.71
N ASP A 65 -10.73 1.32 6.64
CA ASP A 65 -10.35 0.52 7.79
C ASP A 65 -8.85 0.23 7.84
N TYR A 66 -8.33 0.22 9.05
CA TYR A 66 -6.98 -0.28 9.29
C TYR A 66 -6.99 -1.80 9.11
N VAL A 67 -6.04 -2.32 8.34
CA VAL A 67 -5.98 -3.76 8.06
C VAL A 67 -5.00 -4.45 9.01
N SER A 68 -3.73 -4.09 8.91
CA SER A 68 -2.68 -4.68 9.75
C SER A 68 -1.38 -3.92 9.56
N SER A 69 -0.36 -4.34 10.31
CA SER A 69 0.98 -3.78 10.16
C SER A 69 2.02 -4.89 10.15
N ASN A 70 3.17 -4.55 9.61
CA ASN A 70 4.35 -5.38 9.62
C ASN A 70 5.53 -4.49 9.93
N GLN A 71 6.53 -5.01 10.65
CA GLN A 71 7.72 -4.23 10.93
C GLN A 71 8.97 -5.06 10.75
N TRP A 72 10.06 -4.39 10.41
CA TRP A 72 11.37 -5.02 10.27
C TRP A 72 12.45 -3.99 10.58
N GLN A 73 13.62 -4.51 10.91
CA GLN A 73 14.77 -3.66 11.21
C GLN A 73 15.59 -3.44 9.94
N GLN A 74 15.94 -2.18 9.69
CA GLN A 74 16.78 -1.78 8.58
C GLN A 74 17.90 -0.89 9.14
N GLY A 75 19.08 -1.49 9.37
CA GLY A 75 20.18 -0.80 10.05
C GLY A 75 19.78 -0.43 11.46
N GLU A 76 19.86 0.86 11.79
CA GLU A 76 19.49 1.38 13.10
C GLU A 76 18.05 1.87 13.15
N ARG A 77 17.25 1.53 12.12
CA ARG A 77 15.86 1.96 12.04
C ARG A 77 14.93 0.77 12.10
N ILE A 78 13.75 0.99 12.68
CA ILE A 78 12.64 0.05 12.60
C ILE A 78 11.62 0.67 11.65
N ILE A 79 11.29 -0.05 10.59
CA ILE A 79 10.27 0.37 9.62
C ILE A 79 8.98 -0.33 10.01
N ARG A 80 7.90 0.45 10.21
CA ARG A 80 6.56 -0.08 10.45
C ARG A 80 5.69 0.27 9.25
N LEU A 81 5.23 -0.74 8.55
CA LEU A 81 4.34 -0.56 7.41
C LEU A 81 2.91 -0.87 7.86
N HIS A 82 2.02 0.11 7.71
CA HIS A 82 0.62 0.01 8.10
C HIS A 82 -0.25 -0.01 6.85
N ALA A 83 -1.08 -1.03 6.72
CA ALA A 83 -1.98 -1.16 5.58
C ALA A 83 -3.38 -0.69 5.95
N TRP A 84 -3.97 0.13 5.08
CA TRP A 84 -5.32 0.65 5.21
C TRP A 84 -6.14 0.30 3.98
N ARG A 85 -7.40 -0.07 4.20
CA ARG A 85 -8.34 -0.33 3.11
C ARG A 85 -8.88 0.99 2.58
N VAL A 86 -8.91 1.12 1.26
CA VAL A 86 -9.46 2.28 0.56
C VAL A 86 -10.50 1.76 -0.43
N ALA A 87 -11.77 1.84 -0.06
CA ALA A 87 -12.86 1.30 -0.88
C ALA A 87 -13.39 2.32 -1.88
N ASP A 88 -13.07 3.59 -1.73
CA ASP A 88 -13.61 4.65 -2.57
C ASP A 88 -12.58 5.75 -2.82
N PHE A 89 -12.55 6.24 -4.05
CA PHE A 89 -11.71 7.37 -4.43
C PHE A 89 -12.32 8.07 -5.64
N THR A 90 -11.94 9.34 -5.83
CA THR A 90 -12.33 10.12 -7.01
C THR A 90 -11.09 10.48 -7.81
N GLY A 91 -11.27 10.72 -9.10
CA GLY A 91 -10.18 11.02 -10.03
C GLY A 91 -9.74 9.80 -10.82
N GLU A 92 -8.95 10.03 -11.84
CA GLU A 92 -8.39 8.97 -12.67
C GLU A 92 -6.98 8.63 -12.22
N LEU A 93 -6.69 7.34 -12.08
CA LEU A 93 -5.34 6.89 -11.70
C LEU A 93 -4.30 7.36 -12.69
N GLN A 94 -3.25 7.99 -12.18
CA GLN A 94 -2.11 8.43 -12.97
C GLN A 94 -0.86 7.66 -12.53
N GLN A 95 -0.10 7.20 -13.50
CA GLN A 95 1.14 6.48 -13.24
C GLN A 95 2.29 7.48 -13.23
N ARG A 96 2.58 8.04 -12.06
CA ARG A 96 3.56 9.12 -11.91
C ARG A 96 4.94 8.64 -11.48
N CYS A 97 5.02 7.62 -10.63
CA CYS A 97 6.28 7.18 -10.05
C CYS A 97 6.49 5.67 -10.06
N HIS A 98 5.56 4.91 -10.60
CA HIS A 98 5.66 3.45 -10.69
C HIS A 98 5.85 3.04 -12.15
N SER A 99 6.50 1.88 -12.37
CA SER A 99 6.67 1.34 -13.73
C SER A 99 5.38 0.80 -14.31
N ALA A 100 4.48 0.32 -13.45
CA ALA A 100 3.20 -0.22 -13.89
C ALA A 100 2.18 -0.21 -12.74
N LEU A 101 0.91 -0.22 -13.10
CA LEU A 101 -0.22 -0.37 -12.17
C LEU A 101 -1.09 -1.48 -12.71
N VAL A 102 -1.62 -2.33 -11.83
CA VAL A 102 -2.50 -3.42 -12.25
C VAL A 102 -3.60 -3.65 -11.21
N TRP A 103 -4.81 -3.91 -11.70
CA TRP A 103 -5.93 -4.34 -10.87
C TRP A 103 -6.01 -5.86 -10.94
N VAL A 104 -5.96 -6.51 -9.79
CA VAL A 104 -6.00 -7.98 -9.68
C VAL A 104 -6.90 -8.39 -8.53
N THR A 105 -7.42 -9.62 -8.59
CA THR A 105 -8.11 -10.15 -7.42
C THR A 105 -7.09 -10.42 -6.31
N PRO A 106 -7.51 -10.44 -5.04
CA PRO A 106 -6.57 -10.76 -3.96
C PRO A 106 -5.83 -12.07 -4.15
N GLN A 107 -6.52 -13.08 -4.71
CA GLN A 107 -5.92 -14.39 -4.99
C GLN A 107 -4.87 -14.30 -6.09
N GLN A 108 -5.14 -13.52 -7.13
CA GLN A 108 -4.15 -13.28 -8.20
C GLN A 108 -2.93 -12.52 -7.66
N ALA A 109 -3.16 -11.59 -6.73
CA ALA A 109 -2.07 -10.81 -6.13
C ALA A 109 -1.03 -11.70 -5.44
N GLN A 110 -1.45 -12.85 -4.91
CA GLN A 110 -0.53 -13.79 -4.26
C GLN A 110 0.50 -14.38 -5.22
N LYS A 111 0.24 -14.30 -6.52
CA LYS A 111 1.14 -14.83 -7.56
C LYS A 111 2.12 -13.79 -8.09
N TYR A 112 1.97 -12.54 -7.67
CA TYR A 112 2.87 -11.47 -8.06
C TYR A 112 4.11 -11.45 -7.15
N ALA A 113 5.22 -10.99 -7.69
CA ALA A 113 6.46 -10.83 -6.92
C ALA A 113 6.34 -9.55 -6.07
N LEU A 114 5.71 -9.67 -4.90
CA LEU A 114 5.52 -8.56 -3.98
C LEU A 114 6.81 -8.23 -3.24
N ALA A 115 6.97 -6.96 -2.89
CA ALA A 115 8.01 -6.57 -1.95
C ALA A 115 7.80 -7.34 -0.64
N PRO A 116 8.86 -7.83 0.00
CA PRO A 116 8.72 -8.72 1.17
C PRO A 116 7.82 -8.17 2.29
N ALA A 117 7.86 -6.86 2.52
CA ALA A 117 7.06 -6.24 3.57
C ALA A 117 5.56 -6.28 3.29
N ASP A 118 5.17 -6.37 2.02
CA ASP A 118 3.76 -6.37 1.61
C ASP A 118 3.12 -7.76 1.66
N VAL A 119 3.93 -8.81 1.63
CA VAL A 119 3.42 -10.19 1.61
C VAL A 119 2.52 -10.48 2.82
N PRO A 120 2.95 -10.24 4.07
CA PRO A 120 2.07 -10.51 5.21
C PRO A 120 0.85 -9.58 5.25
N LEU A 121 0.95 -8.37 4.72
CA LEU A 121 -0.21 -7.47 4.67
C LEU A 121 -1.30 -7.99 3.75
N LEU A 122 -0.91 -8.55 2.59
CA LEU A 122 -1.87 -9.18 1.69
C LEU A 122 -2.52 -10.39 2.35
N ALA A 123 -1.74 -11.22 3.03
CA ALA A 123 -2.27 -12.39 3.73
C ALA A 123 -3.29 -11.98 4.80
N ASP A 124 -2.98 -10.94 5.57
CA ASP A 124 -3.89 -10.44 6.61
C ASP A 124 -5.16 -9.84 6.00
N TYR A 125 -5.03 -9.14 4.88
CA TYR A 125 -6.18 -8.58 4.17
C TYR A 125 -7.12 -9.70 3.69
N ILE A 126 -6.57 -10.75 3.10
CA ILE A 126 -7.37 -11.90 2.62
C ILE A 126 -8.06 -12.60 3.78
N ALA A 127 -7.35 -12.79 4.89
CA ALA A 127 -7.91 -13.42 6.08
C ALA A 127 -9.08 -12.60 6.65
N ALA A 128 -8.95 -11.29 6.71
CA ALA A 128 -10.00 -10.41 7.20
C ALA A 128 -11.23 -10.43 6.30
N GLN A 129 -11.04 -10.52 4.99
CA GLN A 129 -12.14 -10.63 4.03
C GLN A 129 -12.88 -11.96 4.19
N GLY A 130 -12.15 -13.05 4.42
CA GLY A 130 -12.75 -14.35 4.68
C GLY A 130 -13.60 -14.35 5.94
N ASP A 131 -13.13 -13.68 6.98
CA ASP A 131 -13.82 -13.60 8.28
C ASP A 131 -15.11 -12.77 8.20
N ALA A 132 -15.21 -11.89 7.22
CA ALA A 132 -16.36 -11.00 7.05
C ALA A 132 -17.58 -11.69 6.41
N ARG A 133 -17.45 -12.93 6.03
CA ARG A 133 -18.52 -13.68 5.35
C ARG A 133 -19.39 -14.46 6.31
#